data_f8c0468d6e001f48d4e338836df48bf2
#
_entry.id   f8c0468d6e001f48d4e338836df48bf2
#
_cell.length_a   1.000
_cell.length_b   1.000
_cell.length_c   1.000
_cell.angle_alpha   90.00
_cell.angle_beta   90.00
_cell.angle_gamma   90.00
#
_symmetry.space_group_name_H-M   'P 1'
#
loop_
_entity.id
_entity.type
_entity.pdbx_description
1 polymer ?
#
loop_
_entity_poly.entity_id
_entity_poly.type
_entity_poly.pdbx_seq_one_letter_code
_entity_poly.pdbx_strand_id
1 'polypeptide(L)'
;VKRFILILFVFNIIVFAQKKPLFDLDYARFAGNDTSGIVELYYSFYQNAFTLRAKDNTSFVEGLIGIYIEDIKTGEIKYKRNFNFYSPVMDSIKSNLTGVLRFHLKFGDYKFAFSVRDMAVDYRNDTAKFNISLKVPDSKKFAVSDIEIASKIEKSDNDSSTFYKNTYEVLPNVANVFGENLPVVFYYVELYNLNQGDKPELLILERVLTNDKNEEISRKRRYVSRKNASIVEANTVNITKYPTGAYNLTIALYDSLSDAIALSSKKIYIFNSKVIDSVSTKYSDNEFLSSEFATMSEEEIEEAFEQAKYITTKGEEKQWDGLKEMDQKRNFMFTFWRNRDADQATTVNEYKR
;
A
#
# COMPACT_ATOMS: atom_id res chain seq x y z
N VAL A 1 38.02 4.06 55.42
CA VAL A 1 36.94 3.27 54.79
C VAL A 1 36.06 4.18 53.98
N LYS A 2 36.29 4.26 52.61
CA LYS A 2 35.41 5.03 51.72
C LYS A 2 34.22 4.16 51.32
N ARG A 3 33.01 4.56 51.72
CA ARG A 3 31.75 3.94 51.28
C ARG A 3 31.42 4.48 49.88
N PHE A 4 31.42 3.58 48.88
CA PHE A 4 30.86 3.84 47.54
C PHE A 4 29.35 3.61 47.64
N ILE A 5 28.56 4.64 47.38
CA ILE A 5 27.09 4.52 47.23
C ILE A 5 26.86 4.28 45.73
N LEU A 6 26.43 3.05 45.41
CA LEU A 6 25.99 2.65 44.07
C LEU A 6 24.55 3.16 43.88
N ILE A 7 24.37 4.23 43.09
CA ILE A 7 23.04 4.71 42.72
C ILE A 7 22.59 3.90 41.51
N LEU A 8 21.65 2.97 41.74
CA LEU A 8 21.02 2.21 40.67
C LEU A 8 19.97 3.09 39.97
N PHE A 9 20.32 3.59 38.79
CA PHE A 9 19.34 4.26 37.90
C PHE A 9 18.45 3.18 37.27
N VAL A 10 17.23 3.02 37.76
CA VAL A 10 16.20 2.23 37.11
C VAL A 10 15.65 3.05 35.95
N PHE A 11 16.12 2.80 34.75
CA PHE A 11 15.52 3.32 33.52
C PHE A 11 14.19 2.56 33.31
N ASN A 12 13.07 3.23 33.58
CA ASN A 12 11.77 2.75 33.13
C ASN A 12 11.72 2.90 31.59
N ILE A 13 11.99 1.83 30.89
CA ILE A 13 11.74 1.75 29.44
C ILE A 13 10.21 1.70 29.29
N ILE A 14 9.60 2.84 28.95
CA ILE A 14 8.20 2.87 28.53
C ILE A 14 8.16 2.25 27.13
N VAL A 15 7.87 0.97 27.06
CA VAL A 15 7.54 0.30 25.79
C VAL A 15 6.22 0.90 25.32
N PHE A 16 6.28 1.83 24.37
CA PHE A 16 5.10 2.23 23.62
C PHE A 16 4.69 1.03 22.75
N ALA A 17 3.76 0.23 23.25
CA ALA A 17 3.10 -0.76 22.39
C ALA A 17 2.52 0.02 21.19
N GLN A 18 3.03 -0.23 20.00
CA GLN A 18 2.49 0.36 18.78
C GLN A 18 1.01 -0.01 18.68
N LYS A 19 0.15 1.00 18.80
CA LYS A 19 -1.29 0.82 18.72
C LYS A 19 -1.63 0.34 17.33
N LYS A 20 -2.23 -0.84 17.21
CA LYS A 20 -2.68 -1.36 15.91
C LYS A 20 -3.63 -0.36 15.27
N PRO A 21 -3.40 0.07 14.00
CA PRO A 21 -4.28 1.00 13.32
C PRO A 21 -5.70 0.43 13.19
N LEU A 22 -6.71 1.31 13.25
CA LEU A 22 -8.10 0.92 13.08
C LEU A 22 -8.47 0.69 11.62
N PHE A 23 -7.74 1.32 10.69
CA PHE A 23 -8.07 1.31 9.27
C PHE A 23 -6.84 1.51 8.38
N ASP A 24 -6.96 1.05 7.14
CA ASP A 24 -6.16 1.50 6.01
C ASP A 24 -6.94 2.53 5.20
N LEU A 25 -6.23 3.40 4.49
CA LEU A 25 -6.78 4.45 3.65
C LEU A 25 -5.95 4.62 2.38
N ASP A 26 -6.63 4.72 1.25
CA ASP A 26 -6.03 5.02 -0.05
C ASP A 26 -6.98 5.89 -0.87
N TYR A 27 -6.51 6.47 -1.98
CA TYR A 27 -7.34 7.25 -2.86
C TYR A 27 -6.89 7.17 -4.31
N ALA A 28 -7.81 7.50 -5.22
CA ALA A 28 -7.53 7.76 -6.62
C ALA A 28 -8.34 8.96 -7.13
N ARG A 29 -7.75 9.67 -8.10
CA ARG A 29 -8.36 10.82 -8.78
C ARG A 29 -8.72 10.43 -10.19
N PHE A 30 -9.94 10.79 -10.59
CA PHE A 30 -10.47 10.56 -11.93
C PHE A 30 -10.95 11.87 -12.54
N ALA A 31 -11.06 11.90 -13.86
CA ALA A 31 -11.69 13.03 -14.53
C ALA A 31 -13.19 13.09 -14.16
N GLY A 32 -13.67 14.28 -13.92
CA GLY A 32 -15.09 14.57 -13.79
C GLY A 32 -15.62 15.24 -15.04
N ASN A 33 -15.92 16.52 -14.91
CA ASN A 33 -16.31 17.38 -16.04
C ASN A 33 -15.30 18.53 -16.22
N ASP A 34 -15.60 19.48 -17.11
CA ASP A 34 -14.70 20.61 -17.43
C ASP A 34 -14.32 21.48 -16.23
N THR A 35 -15.05 21.40 -15.12
CA THR A 35 -14.86 22.26 -13.93
C THR A 35 -14.54 21.50 -12.66
N SER A 36 -14.57 20.15 -12.70
CA SER A 36 -14.43 19.31 -11.52
C SER A 36 -13.72 17.98 -11.81
N GLY A 37 -13.10 17.40 -10.79
CA GLY A 37 -12.63 16.04 -10.77
C GLY A 37 -13.37 15.19 -9.75
N ILE A 38 -13.10 13.89 -9.79
CA ILE A 38 -13.64 12.91 -8.85
C ILE A 38 -12.48 12.44 -7.97
N VAL A 39 -12.66 12.46 -6.66
CA VAL A 39 -11.80 11.79 -5.70
C VAL A 39 -12.57 10.59 -5.16
N GLU A 40 -12.03 9.40 -5.37
CA GLU A 40 -12.48 8.20 -4.69
C GLU A 40 -11.54 7.95 -3.51
N LEU A 41 -12.13 7.86 -2.32
CA LEU A 41 -11.45 7.55 -1.07
C LEU A 41 -11.81 6.12 -0.67
N TYR A 42 -10.83 5.25 -0.63
CA TYR A 42 -10.97 3.85 -0.26
C TYR A 42 -10.57 3.66 1.19
N TYR A 43 -11.35 2.90 1.96
CA TYR A 43 -11.02 2.59 3.34
C TYR A 43 -11.28 1.11 3.65
N SER A 44 -10.52 0.59 4.58
CA SER A 44 -10.69 -0.79 5.07
C SER A 44 -10.48 -0.83 6.56
N PHE A 45 -11.48 -1.33 7.30
CA PHE A 45 -11.41 -1.48 8.76
C PHE A 45 -11.04 -2.90 9.15
N TYR A 46 -10.16 -3.03 10.12
CA TYR A 46 -9.84 -4.29 10.75
C TYR A 46 -10.84 -4.58 11.86
N GLN A 47 -11.81 -5.49 11.66
CA GLN A 47 -12.79 -5.84 12.71
C GLN A 47 -12.13 -6.17 14.05
N ASN A 48 -11.02 -6.91 14.02
CA ASN A 48 -10.26 -7.29 15.22
C ASN A 48 -9.48 -6.13 15.87
N ALA A 49 -9.49 -4.95 15.27
CA ALA A 49 -8.94 -3.74 15.85
C ALA A 49 -9.97 -2.97 16.70
N PHE A 50 -11.26 -3.31 16.61
CA PHE A 50 -12.33 -2.71 17.40
C PHE A 50 -12.67 -3.56 18.61
N THR A 51 -13.28 -2.94 19.60
CA THR A 51 -13.77 -3.62 20.80
C THR A 51 -15.05 -4.37 20.48
N LEU A 52 -15.04 -5.68 20.73
CA LEU A 52 -16.19 -6.53 20.51
C LEU A 52 -17.31 -6.22 21.51
N ARG A 53 -18.53 -6.10 21.01
CA ARG A 53 -19.77 -6.04 21.81
C ARG A 53 -20.63 -7.26 21.51
N ALA A 54 -21.52 -7.59 22.44
CA ALA A 54 -22.52 -8.63 22.27
C ALA A 54 -23.90 -8.09 22.57
N LYS A 55 -24.86 -8.44 21.71
CA LYS A 55 -26.29 -8.18 21.90
C LYS A 55 -27.07 -9.33 21.28
N ASP A 56 -28.06 -9.85 22.00
CA ASP A 56 -28.97 -10.90 21.52
C ASP A 56 -28.22 -12.10 20.91
N ASN A 57 -27.18 -12.60 21.57
CA ASN A 57 -26.28 -13.67 21.13
C ASN A 57 -25.48 -13.38 19.83
N THR A 58 -25.48 -12.13 19.37
CA THR A 58 -24.68 -11.73 18.20
C THR A 58 -23.52 -10.83 18.65
N SER A 59 -22.29 -11.23 18.29
CA SER A 59 -21.12 -10.39 18.46
C SER A 59 -21.00 -9.39 17.32
N PHE A 60 -20.61 -8.16 17.63
CA PHE A 60 -20.47 -7.10 16.62
C PHE A 60 -19.43 -6.06 17.06
N VAL A 61 -18.99 -5.28 16.09
CA VAL A 61 -18.21 -4.06 16.30
C VAL A 61 -18.98 -2.83 15.79
N GLU A 62 -18.77 -1.73 16.46
CA GLU A 62 -19.39 -0.43 16.12
C GLU A 62 -18.33 0.65 16.04
N GLY A 63 -18.46 1.53 15.07
CA GLY A 63 -17.57 2.67 14.93
C GLY A 63 -18.24 3.90 14.31
N LEU A 64 -17.56 5.03 14.50
CA LEU A 64 -17.93 6.31 13.91
C LEU A 64 -16.84 6.72 12.93
N ILE A 65 -17.23 6.93 11.67
CA ILE A 65 -16.35 7.48 10.62
C ILE A 65 -16.62 8.99 10.56
N GLY A 66 -15.56 9.79 10.63
CA GLY A 66 -15.62 11.24 10.39
C GLY A 66 -14.88 11.60 9.12
N ILE A 67 -15.48 12.43 8.27
CA ILE A 67 -14.88 12.95 7.04
C ILE A 67 -14.97 14.46 7.03
N TYR A 68 -13.84 15.08 6.71
CA TYR A 68 -13.69 16.52 6.59
C TYR A 68 -12.87 16.85 5.34
N ILE A 69 -13.41 17.77 4.52
CA ILE A 69 -12.74 18.28 3.31
C ILE A 69 -12.84 19.79 3.32
N GLU A 70 -11.67 20.45 3.23
CA GLU A 70 -11.54 21.90 3.22
C GLU A 70 -10.76 22.33 1.97
N ASP A 71 -11.22 23.36 1.30
CA ASP A 71 -10.48 24.03 0.24
C ASP A 71 -9.34 24.84 0.86
N ILE A 72 -8.10 24.51 0.51
CA ILE A 72 -6.90 25.09 1.13
C ILE A 72 -6.80 26.60 0.85
N LYS A 73 -7.24 27.02 -0.34
CA LYS A 73 -7.11 28.42 -0.77
C LYS A 73 -8.14 29.33 -0.10
N THR A 74 -9.37 28.83 0.10
CA THR A 74 -10.48 29.66 0.61
C THR A 74 -10.80 29.41 2.08
N GLY A 75 -10.35 28.27 2.64
CA GLY A 75 -10.73 27.79 3.97
C GLY A 75 -12.18 27.30 4.06
N GLU A 76 -12.87 27.20 2.91
CA GLU A 76 -14.26 26.75 2.86
C GLU A 76 -14.35 25.24 3.09
N ILE A 77 -15.25 24.85 3.99
CA ILE A 77 -15.54 23.44 4.27
C ILE A 77 -16.43 22.91 3.15
N LYS A 78 -15.91 22.04 2.30
CA LYS A 78 -16.63 21.42 1.19
C LYS A 78 -17.44 20.20 1.63
N TYR A 79 -16.96 19.50 2.65
CA TYR A 79 -17.64 18.33 3.18
C TYR A 79 -17.29 18.12 4.66
N LYS A 80 -18.31 17.87 5.48
CA LYS A 80 -18.12 17.49 6.89
C LYS A 80 -19.28 16.61 7.31
N ARG A 81 -19.03 15.32 7.50
CA ARG A 81 -20.05 14.36 7.96
C ARG A 81 -19.44 13.28 8.83
N ASN A 82 -20.30 12.72 9.68
CA ASN A 82 -20.03 11.52 10.46
C ASN A 82 -21.02 10.43 10.07
N PHE A 83 -20.56 9.19 10.04
CA PHE A 83 -21.35 8.00 9.73
C PHE A 83 -21.07 6.95 10.80
N ASN A 84 -22.13 6.37 11.36
CA ASN A 84 -21.98 5.16 12.17
C ASN A 84 -21.89 3.94 11.25
N PHE A 85 -21.05 2.99 11.61
CA PHE A 85 -21.10 1.67 11.02
C PHE A 85 -21.28 0.63 12.12
N TYR A 86 -21.94 -0.44 11.73
CA TYR A 86 -22.19 -1.62 12.55
C TYR A 86 -21.79 -2.83 11.72
N SER A 87 -21.02 -3.74 12.32
CA SER A 87 -20.60 -4.95 11.64
C SER A 87 -20.71 -6.16 12.57
N PRO A 88 -21.58 -7.13 12.23
CA PRO A 88 -21.61 -8.40 12.94
C PRO A 88 -20.27 -9.13 12.72
N VAL A 89 -19.79 -9.76 13.79
CA VAL A 89 -18.57 -10.58 13.75
C VAL A 89 -18.98 -12.05 13.78
N MET A 90 -18.68 -12.74 12.69
CA MET A 90 -18.86 -14.19 12.61
C MET A 90 -17.57 -14.88 13.02
N ASP A 91 -17.63 -15.88 13.89
CA ASP A 91 -16.47 -16.57 14.48
C ASP A 91 -15.49 -17.17 13.46
N SER A 92 -15.95 -17.41 12.23
CA SER A 92 -15.18 -18.06 11.17
C SER A 92 -14.51 -17.12 10.16
N ILE A 93 -14.86 -15.81 10.14
CA ILE A 93 -14.36 -14.87 9.11
C ILE A 93 -13.85 -13.60 9.76
N LYS A 94 -12.53 -13.46 9.84
CA LYS A 94 -11.87 -12.15 10.13
C LYS A 94 -11.93 -11.32 8.86
N SER A 95 -13.07 -10.71 8.57
CA SER A 95 -13.24 -9.87 7.38
C SER A 95 -12.83 -8.43 7.65
N ASN A 96 -12.15 -7.84 6.68
CA ASN A 96 -12.00 -6.39 6.63
C ASN A 96 -13.27 -5.79 6.02
N LEU A 97 -13.74 -4.69 6.59
CA LEU A 97 -14.86 -3.93 6.05
C LEU A 97 -14.31 -2.88 5.11
N THR A 98 -14.43 -3.14 3.82
CA THR A 98 -13.93 -2.23 2.78
C THR A 98 -15.07 -1.39 2.22
N GLY A 99 -14.80 -0.11 1.97
CA GLY A 99 -15.75 0.81 1.37
C GLY A 99 -15.07 1.87 0.51
N VAL A 100 -15.89 2.58 -0.26
CA VAL A 100 -15.48 3.71 -1.11
C VAL A 100 -16.42 4.89 -0.90
N LEU A 101 -15.83 6.09 -0.88
CA LEU A 101 -16.56 7.36 -0.85
C LEU A 101 -16.12 8.19 -2.06
N ARG A 102 -17.10 8.72 -2.80
CA ARG A 102 -16.88 9.51 -4.01
C ARG A 102 -17.21 10.96 -3.78
N PHE A 103 -16.26 11.83 -4.10
CA PHE A 103 -16.42 13.29 -3.97
C PHE A 103 -16.20 13.95 -5.33
N HIS A 104 -17.21 14.66 -5.79
CA HIS A 104 -17.11 15.55 -6.95
C HIS A 104 -16.68 16.93 -6.45
N LEU A 105 -15.45 17.33 -6.74
CA LEU A 105 -14.86 18.57 -6.26
C LEU A 105 -14.41 19.42 -7.45
N LYS A 106 -14.55 20.74 -7.37
CA LYS A 106 -13.96 21.66 -8.34
C LYS A 106 -12.44 21.49 -8.37
N PHE A 107 -11.80 21.91 -9.44
CA PHE A 107 -10.31 21.91 -9.48
C PHE A 107 -9.76 22.84 -8.40
N GLY A 108 -8.76 22.39 -7.67
CA GLY A 108 -8.17 23.09 -6.54
C GLY A 108 -7.38 22.16 -5.63
N ASP A 109 -6.90 22.72 -4.53
CA ASP A 109 -6.12 21.99 -3.51
C ASP A 109 -6.98 21.83 -2.26
N TYR A 110 -7.07 20.59 -1.76
CA TYR A 110 -7.95 20.23 -0.66
C TYR A 110 -7.19 19.53 0.45
N LYS A 111 -7.56 19.88 1.67
CA LYS A 111 -7.15 19.18 2.88
C LYS A 111 -8.24 18.19 3.27
N PHE A 112 -7.86 16.93 3.35
CA PHE A 112 -8.69 15.83 3.79
C PHE A 112 -8.34 15.43 5.21
N ALA A 113 -9.36 15.10 6.00
CA ALA A 113 -9.20 14.36 7.24
C ALA A 113 -10.23 13.22 7.27
N PHE A 114 -9.73 12.02 7.46
CA PHE A 114 -10.52 10.81 7.66
C PHE A 114 -10.24 10.28 9.06
N SER A 115 -11.27 10.13 9.87
CA SER A 115 -11.15 9.67 11.25
C SER A 115 -12.06 8.49 11.51
N VAL A 116 -11.62 7.59 12.37
CA VAL A 116 -12.39 6.44 12.83
C VAL A 116 -12.28 6.37 14.34
N ARG A 117 -13.42 6.19 15.00
CA ARG A 117 -13.51 6.01 16.45
C ARG A 117 -14.26 4.72 16.77
N ASP A 118 -13.71 3.92 17.67
CA ASP A 118 -14.39 2.78 18.29
C ASP A 118 -15.48 3.34 19.23
N MET A 119 -16.73 2.94 18.99
CA MET A 119 -17.87 3.41 19.81
C MET A 119 -18.02 2.64 21.13
N ALA A 120 -17.25 1.59 21.35
CA ALA A 120 -17.24 0.86 22.60
C ALA A 120 -16.32 1.47 23.66
N VAL A 121 -15.30 2.25 23.24
CA VAL A 121 -14.28 2.83 24.13
C VAL A 121 -13.83 4.20 23.63
N ASP A 122 -13.85 5.21 24.50
CA ASP A 122 -13.61 6.60 24.11
C ASP A 122 -12.17 6.92 23.69
N TYR A 123 -11.19 6.16 24.16
CA TYR A 123 -9.77 6.42 23.90
C TYR A 123 -9.26 5.85 22.59
N ARG A 124 -10.07 5.05 21.88
CA ARG A 124 -9.64 4.37 20.65
C ARG A 124 -10.16 5.10 19.42
N ASN A 125 -9.30 5.96 18.88
CA ASN A 125 -9.56 6.70 17.66
C ASN A 125 -8.27 6.82 16.86
N ASP A 126 -8.40 6.88 15.54
CA ASP A 126 -7.32 7.15 14.60
C ASP A 126 -7.78 8.20 13.58
N THR A 127 -6.83 9.00 13.08
CA THR A 127 -7.11 10.05 12.10
C THR A 127 -5.96 10.14 11.10
N ALA A 128 -6.29 10.04 9.81
CA ALA A 128 -5.39 10.35 8.71
C ALA A 128 -5.70 11.76 8.18
N LYS A 129 -4.65 12.56 7.92
CA LYS A 129 -4.75 13.88 7.31
C LYS A 129 -3.78 13.97 6.14
N PHE A 130 -4.26 14.45 5.00
CA PHE A 130 -3.48 14.55 3.78
C PHE A 130 -4.06 15.60 2.85
N ASN A 131 -3.27 16.03 1.87
CA ASN A 131 -3.71 16.99 0.87
C ASN A 131 -3.88 16.30 -0.49
N ILE A 132 -4.92 16.69 -1.22
CA ILE A 132 -5.17 16.25 -2.60
C ILE A 132 -5.25 17.48 -3.49
N SER A 133 -4.49 17.45 -4.58
CA SER A 133 -4.56 18.45 -5.64
C SER A 133 -5.35 17.90 -6.82
N LEU A 134 -6.43 18.56 -7.18
CA LEU A 134 -7.20 18.32 -8.41
C LEU A 134 -6.81 19.40 -9.43
N LYS A 135 -5.97 19.01 -10.39
CA LYS A 135 -5.52 19.93 -11.45
C LYS A 135 -6.49 19.96 -12.61
N VAL A 136 -6.67 21.13 -13.21
CA VAL A 136 -7.37 21.27 -14.49
C VAL A 136 -6.66 20.40 -15.52
N PRO A 137 -7.32 19.39 -16.11
CA PRO A 137 -6.71 18.63 -17.18
C PRO A 137 -6.54 19.53 -18.42
N ASP A 138 -5.38 19.40 -19.06
CA ASP A 138 -5.20 20.00 -20.38
C ASP A 138 -5.98 19.14 -21.38
N SER A 139 -7.11 19.66 -21.87
CA SER A 139 -7.98 18.94 -22.81
C SER A 139 -7.32 18.61 -24.14
N LYS A 140 -6.16 19.23 -24.44
CA LYS A 140 -5.38 18.98 -25.64
C LYS A 140 -4.31 17.91 -25.46
N LYS A 141 -4.09 17.44 -24.23
CA LYS A 141 -3.09 16.42 -23.91
C LYS A 141 -3.74 15.11 -23.49
N PHE A 142 -3.11 14.03 -23.88
CA PHE A 142 -3.45 12.71 -23.36
C PHE A 142 -3.27 12.71 -21.84
N ALA A 143 -4.14 12.00 -21.15
CA ALA A 143 -4.04 11.89 -19.68
C ALA A 143 -4.35 10.46 -19.21
N VAL A 144 -3.79 10.12 -18.06
CA VAL A 144 -4.03 8.87 -17.34
C VAL A 144 -4.48 9.23 -15.94
N SER A 145 -5.56 8.61 -15.44
CA SER A 145 -6.02 8.78 -14.06
C SER A 145 -4.98 8.26 -13.06
N ASP A 146 -5.21 8.48 -11.78
CA ASP A 146 -4.56 7.68 -10.75
C ASP A 146 -4.93 6.19 -10.94
N ILE A 147 -4.07 5.29 -10.47
CA ILE A 147 -4.29 3.84 -10.50
C ILE A 147 -5.03 3.44 -9.24
N GLU A 148 -6.20 2.81 -9.38
CA GLU A 148 -6.84 2.09 -8.31
C GLU A 148 -6.31 0.65 -8.30
N ILE A 149 -5.80 0.23 -7.15
CA ILE A 149 -5.36 -1.14 -6.91
C ILE A 149 -6.50 -1.92 -6.27
N ALA A 150 -6.80 -3.08 -6.82
CA ALA A 150 -7.94 -3.89 -6.43
C ALA A 150 -7.55 -5.33 -6.08
N SER A 151 -8.33 -5.94 -5.20
CA SER A 151 -8.28 -7.38 -4.90
C SER A 151 -9.06 -8.19 -5.92
N LYS A 152 -10.06 -7.57 -6.57
CA LYS A 152 -10.90 -8.18 -7.59
C LYS A 152 -11.45 -7.12 -8.53
N ILE A 153 -11.51 -7.43 -9.82
CA ILE A 153 -12.24 -6.66 -10.83
C ILE A 153 -13.00 -7.64 -11.69
N GLU A 154 -14.30 -7.44 -11.86
CA GLU A 154 -15.14 -8.22 -12.75
C GLU A 154 -16.12 -7.32 -13.50
N LYS A 155 -16.59 -7.77 -14.66
CA LYS A 155 -17.67 -7.09 -15.38
C LYS A 155 -18.96 -7.22 -14.58
N SER A 156 -19.70 -6.13 -14.49
CA SER A 156 -20.95 -6.07 -13.73
C SER A 156 -21.92 -5.11 -14.40
N ASP A 157 -23.20 -5.43 -14.31
CA ASP A 157 -24.31 -4.52 -14.65
C ASP A 157 -25.03 -4.02 -13.41
N ASN A 158 -24.51 -4.31 -12.21
CA ASN A 158 -25.09 -3.90 -10.93
C ASN A 158 -24.68 -2.47 -10.57
N ASP A 159 -25.35 -1.49 -11.11
CA ASP A 159 -25.11 -0.06 -10.86
C ASP A 159 -25.43 0.38 -9.43
N SER A 160 -26.15 -0.46 -8.66
CA SER A 160 -26.44 -0.21 -7.24
C SER A 160 -25.27 -0.56 -6.32
N SER A 161 -24.26 -1.31 -6.80
CA SER A 161 -23.08 -1.64 -6.01
C SER A 161 -22.22 -0.40 -5.77
N THR A 162 -21.80 -0.20 -4.53
CA THR A 162 -20.85 0.87 -4.16
C THR A 162 -19.53 0.78 -4.93
N PHE A 163 -19.16 -0.42 -5.37
CA PHE A 163 -17.91 -0.69 -6.11
C PHE A 163 -18.09 -0.62 -7.62
N TYR A 164 -19.32 -0.38 -8.11
CA TYR A 164 -19.58 -0.30 -9.54
C TYR A 164 -19.05 0.97 -10.16
N LYS A 165 -18.33 0.85 -11.29
CA LYS A 165 -17.95 1.94 -12.19
C LYS A 165 -17.61 1.44 -13.59
N ASN A 166 -18.08 2.16 -14.61
CA ASN A 166 -17.79 1.90 -16.03
C ASN A 166 -17.94 0.41 -16.42
N THR A 167 -19.08 -0.22 -16.05
CA THR A 167 -19.39 -1.65 -16.32
C THR A 167 -18.48 -2.66 -15.61
N TYR A 168 -17.77 -2.24 -14.58
CA TYR A 168 -16.98 -3.12 -13.71
C TYR A 168 -17.39 -2.95 -12.25
N GLU A 169 -17.29 -4.01 -11.51
CA GLU A 169 -17.23 -3.99 -10.06
C GLU A 169 -15.76 -4.10 -9.64
N VAL A 170 -15.26 -3.04 -8.99
CA VAL A 170 -13.85 -2.90 -8.60
C VAL A 170 -13.75 -2.92 -7.10
N LEU A 171 -13.32 -4.04 -6.52
CA LEU A 171 -13.14 -4.18 -5.07
C LEU A 171 -11.73 -3.73 -4.68
N PRO A 172 -11.54 -2.56 -4.05
CA PRO A 172 -10.24 -2.02 -3.78
C PRO A 172 -9.42 -2.88 -2.79
N ASN A 173 -8.12 -2.96 -3.01
CA ASN A 173 -7.15 -3.43 -2.03
C ASN A 173 -6.49 -2.21 -1.38
N VAL A 174 -7.11 -1.71 -0.31
CA VAL A 174 -6.77 -0.42 0.29
C VAL A 174 -5.36 -0.39 0.89
N ALA A 175 -4.88 -1.52 1.40
CA ALA A 175 -3.53 -1.66 1.93
C ALA A 175 -2.46 -1.74 0.83
N ASN A 176 -2.85 -1.96 -0.43
CA ASN A 176 -1.96 -2.23 -1.56
C ASN A 176 -1.00 -3.42 -1.32
N VAL A 177 -1.41 -4.38 -0.49
CA VAL A 177 -0.61 -5.54 -0.07
C VAL A 177 -1.12 -6.80 -0.76
N PHE A 178 -0.20 -7.56 -1.33
CA PHE A 178 -0.44 -8.80 -2.05
C PHE A 178 0.51 -9.89 -1.58
N GLY A 179 0.24 -11.14 -1.95
CA GLY A 179 1.09 -12.27 -1.57
C GLY A 179 0.46 -13.62 -1.89
N GLU A 180 0.88 -14.67 -1.19
CA GLU A 180 0.44 -16.05 -1.44
C GLU A 180 -1.09 -16.23 -1.43
N ASN A 181 -1.80 -15.51 -0.55
CA ASN A 181 -3.26 -15.57 -0.44
C ASN A 181 -3.97 -14.64 -1.43
N LEU A 182 -3.26 -13.72 -2.05
CA LEU A 182 -3.75 -12.78 -3.06
C LEU A 182 -2.68 -12.61 -4.14
N PRO A 183 -2.46 -13.64 -4.99
CA PRO A 183 -1.32 -13.70 -5.90
C PRO A 183 -1.48 -12.90 -7.18
N VAL A 184 -2.61 -12.21 -7.34
CA VAL A 184 -2.92 -11.41 -8.53
C VAL A 184 -3.27 -10.00 -8.11
N VAL A 185 -2.49 -9.03 -8.59
CA VAL A 185 -2.78 -7.60 -8.48
C VAL A 185 -3.76 -7.24 -9.59
N PHE A 186 -4.93 -6.78 -9.24
CA PHE A 186 -5.85 -6.14 -10.18
C PHE A 186 -5.62 -4.63 -10.15
N TYR A 187 -5.72 -3.96 -11.28
CA TYR A 187 -5.66 -2.52 -11.36
C TYR A 187 -6.69 -1.96 -12.34
N TYR A 188 -7.16 -0.77 -12.00
CA TYR A 188 -8.10 0.00 -12.80
C TYR A 188 -7.54 1.39 -13.03
N VAL A 189 -7.59 1.85 -14.28
CA VAL A 189 -7.14 3.19 -14.67
C VAL A 189 -7.97 3.66 -15.87
N GLU A 190 -8.16 4.96 -15.98
CA GLU A 190 -8.86 5.59 -17.08
C GLU A 190 -7.87 6.41 -17.93
N LEU A 191 -8.02 6.29 -19.23
CA LEU A 191 -7.24 7.02 -20.22
C LEU A 191 -8.14 8.05 -20.89
N TYR A 192 -7.67 9.30 -21.00
CA TYR A 192 -8.48 10.42 -21.45
C TYR A 192 -7.86 11.14 -22.64
N ASN A 193 -8.72 11.87 -23.37
CA ASN A 193 -8.36 12.71 -24.51
C ASN A 193 -7.71 11.96 -25.67
N LEU A 194 -8.01 10.65 -25.82
CA LEU A 194 -7.32 9.79 -26.79
C LEU A 194 -7.58 10.19 -28.25
N ASN A 195 -8.68 10.88 -28.53
CA ASN A 195 -9.04 11.34 -29.87
C ASN A 195 -8.42 12.71 -30.27
N GLN A 196 -7.51 13.26 -29.45
CA GLN A 196 -6.87 14.54 -29.72
C GLN A 196 -5.72 14.39 -30.74
N GLY A 197 -5.68 15.35 -31.74
CA GLY A 197 -4.69 15.34 -32.79
C GLY A 197 -4.92 14.28 -33.88
N ASP A 198 -4.21 14.40 -35.00
CA ASP A 198 -4.47 13.57 -36.18
C ASP A 198 -3.66 12.26 -36.24
N LYS A 199 -2.53 12.20 -35.56
CA LYS A 199 -1.61 11.05 -35.60
C LYS A 199 -0.90 10.83 -34.24
N PRO A 200 -0.49 9.59 -33.93
CA PRO A 200 -0.74 8.32 -34.64
C PRO A 200 -2.17 7.80 -34.43
N GLU A 201 -2.65 6.91 -35.30
CA GLU A 201 -3.98 6.28 -35.16
C GLU A 201 -4.08 5.36 -33.92
N LEU A 202 -2.96 4.81 -33.51
CA LEU A 202 -2.81 3.95 -32.34
C LEU A 202 -1.78 4.53 -31.39
N LEU A 203 -2.10 4.47 -30.11
CA LEU A 203 -1.14 4.72 -29.02
C LEU A 203 -0.61 3.38 -28.49
N ILE A 204 0.54 3.42 -27.84
CA ILE A 204 1.09 2.29 -27.09
C ILE A 204 0.78 2.51 -25.62
N LEU A 205 0.05 1.59 -25.03
CA LEU A 205 -0.12 1.50 -23.60
C LEU A 205 0.90 0.53 -23.03
N GLU A 206 1.68 0.99 -22.09
CA GLU A 206 2.70 0.20 -21.42
C GLU A 206 2.38 0.07 -19.94
N ARG A 207 2.49 -1.14 -19.44
CA ARG A 207 2.49 -1.45 -18.01
C ARG A 207 3.88 -1.91 -17.61
N VAL A 208 4.49 -1.22 -16.66
CA VAL A 208 5.80 -1.54 -16.11
C VAL A 208 5.67 -1.80 -14.62
N LEU A 209 6.33 -2.84 -14.14
CA LEU A 209 6.53 -3.10 -12.72
C LEU A 209 8.02 -2.97 -12.44
N THR A 210 8.38 -2.10 -11.50
CA THR A 210 9.76 -1.94 -11.01
C THR A 210 9.82 -2.30 -9.53
N ASN A 211 11.00 -2.74 -9.06
CA ASN A 211 11.25 -2.93 -7.63
C ASN A 211 11.60 -1.59 -6.95
N ASP A 212 11.95 -1.62 -5.67
CA ASP A 212 12.36 -0.48 -4.85
C ASP A 212 13.66 0.19 -5.34
N LYS A 213 14.51 -0.55 -6.08
CA LYS A 213 15.73 -0.05 -6.73
C LYS A 213 15.48 0.56 -8.12
N ASN A 214 14.19 0.68 -8.54
CA ASN A 214 13.77 1.08 -9.88
C ASN A 214 14.24 0.12 -11.00
N GLU A 215 14.60 -1.10 -10.68
CA GLU A 215 14.90 -2.12 -11.68
C GLU A 215 13.59 -2.66 -12.28
N GLU A 216 13.56 -2.80 -13.60
CA GLU A 216 12.41 -3.33 -14.30
C GLU A 216 12.26 -4.83 -14.05
N ILE A 217 11.12 -5.21 -13.47
CA ILE A 217 10.78 -6.60 -13.18
C ILE A 217 9.87 -7.18 -14.26
N SER A 218 8.96 -6.37 -14.79
CA SER A 218 8.01 -6.82 -15.81
C SER A 218 7.53 -5.65 -16.66
N ARG A 219 7.44 -5.89 -17.97
CA ARG A 219 6.89 -4.94 -18.94
C ARG A 219 5.89 -5.63 -19.85
N LYS A 220 4.77 -4.97 -20.10
CA LYS A 220 3.76 -5.42 -21.05
C LYS A 220 3.29 -4.23 -21.89
N ARG A 221 3.25 -4.40 -23.20
CA ARG A 221 2.79 -3.40 -24.17
C ARG A 221 1.57 -3.87 -24.93
N ARG A 222 0.69 -2.96 -25.25
CA ARG A 222 -0.40 -3.16 -26.21
C ARG A 222 -0.76 -1.89 -26.95
N TYR A 223 -1.40 -2.02 -28.08
CA TYR A 223 -1.93 -0.88 -28.82
C TYR A 223 -3.30 -0.48 -28.27
N VAL A 224 -3.55 0.83 -28.28
CA VAL A 224 -4.80 1.45 -27.86
C VAL A 224 -5.34 2.27 -29.03
N SER A 225 -6.59 1.99 -29.39
CA SER A 225 -7.31 2.75 -30.42
C SER A 225 -7.72 4.13 -29.89
N ARG A 226 -7.63 5.14 -30.75
CA ARG A 226 -8.02 6.53 -30.48
C ARG A 226 -9.44 6.87 -30.94
N LYS A 227 -10.25 5.85 -31.29
CA LYS A 227 -11.64 6.08 -31.77
C LYS A 227 -12.53 6.71 -30.71
N ASN A 228 -12.32 6.38 -29.43
CA ASN A 228 -13.04 6.92 -28.29
C ASN A 228 -12.20 8.00 -27.60
N ALA A 229 -12.85 9.03 -27.06
CA ALA A 229 -12.16 10.08 -26.29
C ALA A 229 -11.56 9.54 -24.99
N SER A 230 -12.21 8.55 -24.38
CA SER A 230 -11.72 7.88 -23.18
C SER A 230 -11.95 6.37 -23.23
N ILE A 231 -11.11 5.62 -22.54
CA ILE A 231 -11.27 4.18 -22.32
C ILE A 231 -10.86 3.79 -20.90
N VAL A 232 -11.38 2.66 -20.45
CA VAL A 232 -10.98 2.00 -19.21
C VAL A 232 -9.93 0.93 -19.53
N GLU A 233 -8.88 0.91 -18.74
CA GLU A 233 -7.91 -0.19 -18.65
C GLU A 233 -8.10 -0.88 -17.31
N ALA A 234 -8.71 -2.06 -17.33
CA ALA A 234 -8.83 -2.95 -16.18
C ALA A 234 -8.07 -4.24 -16.50
N ASN A 235 -7.01 -4.55 -15.75
CA ASN A 235 -6.13 -5.66 -16.06
C ASN A 235 -5.44 -6.20 -14.79
N THR A 236 -4.53 -7.17 -14.97
CA THR A 236 -3.90 -7.90 -13.86
C THR A 236 -2.40 -8.03 -14.00
N VAL A 237 -1.75 -8.22 -12.84
CA VAL A 237 -0.34 -8.65 -12.72
C VAL A 237 -0.29 -9.87 -11.82
N ASN A 238 0.18 -10.99 -12.36
CA ASN A 238 0.47 -12.17 -11.54
C ASN A 238 1.82 -11.96 -10.84
N ILE A 239 1.81 -12.05 -9.51
CA ILE A 239 2.98 -11.75 -8.67
C ILE A 239 3.57 -12.99 -7.99
N THR A 240 3.13 -14.19 -8.35
CA THR A 240 3.57 -15.45 -7.72
C THR A 240 5.07 -15.70 -7.78
N LYS A 241 5.76 -15.08 -8.74
CA LYS A 241 7.21 -15.25 -8.97
C LYS A 241 8.04 -14.08 -8.45
N TYR A 242 7.43 -13.05 -7.89
CA TYR A 242 8.14 -11.86 -7.43
C TYR A 242 8.45 -11.97 -5.94
N PRO A 243 9.70 -11.67 -5.54
CA PRO A 243 10.10 -11.69 -4.13
C PRO A 243 9.27 -10.76 -3.24
N THR A 244 9.36 -10.98 -1.95
CA THR A 244 8.86 -10.02 -0.95
C THR A 244 9.56 -8.67 -1.13
N GLY A 245 8.79 -7.59 -1.20
CA GLY A 245 9.34 -6.25 -1.39
C GLY A 245 8.31 -5.21 -1.78
N ALA A 246 8.77 -3.97 -1.94
CA ALA A 246 8.00 -2.86 -2.46
C ALA A 246 8.20 -2.75 -3.97
N TYR A 247 7.12 -2.49 -4.69
CA TYR A 247 7.13 -2.37 -6.15
C TYR A 247 6.33 -1.14 -6.59
N ASN A 248 6.69 -0.58 -7.74
CA ASN A 248 5.92 0.47 -8.38
C ASN A 248 5.28 -0.06 -9.66
N LEU A 249 3.96 -0.03 -9.71
CA LEU A 249 3.19 -0.30 -10.93
C LEU A 249 3.00 1.02 -11.68
N THR A 250 3.53 1.11 -12.91
CA THR A 250 3.40 2.28 -13.76
C THR A 250 2.61 1.93 -15.00
N ILE A 251 1.63 2.77 -15.33
CA ILE A 251 0.86 2.73 -16.57
C ILE A 251 1.21 3.99 -17.37
N ALA A 252 1.71 3.81 -18.58
CA ALA A 252 2.18 4.89 -19.41
C ALA A 252 1.62 4.80 -20.83
N LEU A 253 1.26 5.94 -21.41
CA LEU A 253 0.89 6.10 -22.80
C LEU A 253 2.09 6.67 -23.59
N TYR A 254 2.29 6.12 -24.77
CA TYR A 254 3.27 6.60 -25.74
C TYR A 254 2.57 6.85 -27.08
N ASP A 255 3.00 7.86 -27.78
CA ASP A 255 2.80 7.92 -29.23
C ASP A 255 3.85 7.03 -29.91
N SER A 256 4.03 7.13 -31.21
CA SER A 256 5.05 6.34 -31.93
C SER A 256 6.50 6.80 -31.65
N LEU A 257 6.70 7.87 -30.87
CA LEU A 257 7.98 8.45 -30.48
C LEU A 257 8.41 7.89 -29.11
N SER A 258 9.63 8.13 -28.70
CA SER A 258 10.30 7.43 -27.61
C SER A 258 9.85 7.81 -26.19
N ASP A 259 9.18 8.94 -25.99
CA ASP A 259 8.85 9.46 -24.67
C ASP A 259 7.40 9.19 -24.26
N ALA A 260 7.19 8.88 -22.99
CA ALA A 260 5.87 8.76 -22.42
C ALA A 260 5.15 10.12 -22.42
N ILE A 261 3.96 10.16 -23.05
CA ILE A 261 3.15 11.38 -23.18
C ILE A 261 2.19 11.58 -21.99
N ALA A 262 1.86 10.51 -21.29
CA ALA A 262 1.10 10.53 -20.03
C ALA A 262 1.41 9.27 -19.23
N LEU A 263 1.49 9.40 -17.92
CA LEU A 263 1.74 8.26 -17.03
C LEU A 263 1.11 8.44 -15.64
N SER A 264 0.87 7.31 -14.99
CA SER A 264 0.50 7.21 -13.59
C SER A 264 1.25 6.05 -12.93
N SER A 265 1.59 6.19 -11.66
CA SER A 265 2.32 5.16 -10.92
C SER A 265 1.73 4.97 -9.51
N LYS A 266 1.72 3.73 -9.05
CA LYS A 266 1.20 3.35 -7.73
C LYS A 266 2.12 2.33 -7.08
N LYS A 267 2.44 2.57 -5.79
CA LYS A 267 3.23 1.64 -5.00
C LYS A 267 2.36 0.49 -4.51
N ILE A 268 2.88 -0.72 -4.60
CA ILE A 268 2.30 -1.95 -4.05
C ILE A 268 3.34 -2.70 -3.23
N TYR A 269 2.89 -3.57 -2.33
CA TYR A 269 3.75 -4.41 -1.50
C TYR A 269 3.43 -5.88 -1.76
N ILE A 270 4.47 -6.69 -1.93
CA ILE A 270 4.36 -8.12 -2.19
C ILE A 270 4.98 -8.89 -1.02
N PHE A 271 4.28 -9.91 -0.51
CA PHE A 271 4.74 -10.84 0.52
C PHE A 271 4.67 -12.26 0.00
N ASN A 272 5.77 -12.75 -0.57
CA ASN A 272 5.92 -14.11 -1.09
C ASN A 272 7.06 -14.81 -0.33
N SER A 273 6.73 -15.50 0.75
CA SER A 273 7.71 -16.17 1.60
C SER A 273 8.45 -17.30 0.91
N LYS A 274 7.89 -17.85 -0.18
CA LYS A 274 8.46 -18.97 -0.95
C LYS A 274 9.37 -18.54 -2.10
N VAL A 275 9.34 -17.25 -2.45
CA VAL A 275 10.15 -16.72 -3.55
C VAL A 275 11.37 -16.06 -2.94
N ILE A 276 12.49 -16.75 -3.01
CA ILE A 276 13.80 -16.18 -2.64
C ILE A 276 14.18 -15.20 -3.74
N ASP A 277 14.49 -13.98 -3.38
CA ASP A 277 15.04 -13.01 -4.31
C ASP A 277 16.47 -13.44 -4.69
N SER A 278 16.57 -14.16 -5.81
CA SER A 278 17.88 -14.53 -6.38
C SER A 278 18.69 -13.30 -6.88
N VAL A 279 18.05 -12.13 -6.93
CA VAL A 279 18.71 -10.85 -7.28
C VAL A 279 19.19 -10.11 -6.04
N SER A 280 18.58 -10.34 -4.86
CA SER A 280 19.04 -9.73 -3.59
C SER A 280 20.41 -10.26 -3.12
N THR A 281 20.92 -11.34 -3.72
CA THR A 281 22.31 -11.81 -3.53
C THR A 281 23.37 -10.96 -4.22
N LYS A 282 23.01 -9.89 -4.92
CA LYS A 282 23.95 -8.86 -5.40
C LYS A 282 23.98 -7.61 -4.51
N TYR A 283 23.96 -7.76 -3.20
CA TYR A 283 24.77 -6.85 -2.40
C TYR A 283 26.21 -7.01 -2.88
N SER A 284 26.94 -5.92 -3.04
CA SER A 284 28.35 -6.10 -3.39
C SER A 284 28.88 -7.14 -2.40
N ASP A 285 29.50 -8.21 -2.89
CA ASP A 285 30.10 -9.26 -2.04
C ASP A 285 30.92 -8.64 -0.88
N ASN A 286 31.39 -7.41 -1.07
CA ASN A 286 32.10 -6.59 -0.09
C ASN A 286 31.25 -6.16 1.12
N GLU A 287 29.95 -5.81 0.99
CA GLU A 287 29.16 -5.35 2.14
C GLU A 287 28.77 -6.50 3.07
N PHE A 288 28.38 -7.63 2.50
CA PHE A 288 28.12 -8.83 3.28
C PHE A 288 29.41 -9.35 3.93
N LEU A 289 30.49 -9.46 3.17
CA LEU A 289 31.79 -9.94 3.66
C LEU A 289 32.42 -9.03 4.73
N SER A 290 32.08 -7.76 4.75
CA SER A 290 32.50 -6.81 5.80
C SER A 290 31.56 -6.78 7.01
N SER A 291 30.42 -7.46 6.96
CA SER A 291 29.48 -7.53 8.07
C SER A 291 29.91 -8.54 9.13
N GLU A 292 29.45 -8.33 10.37
CA GLU A 292 29.63 -9.28 11.46
C GLU A 292 29.07 -10.67 11.15
N PHE A 293 28.00 -10.74 10.36
CA PHE A 293 27.31 -12.00 10.02
C PHE A 293 28.15 -12.91 9.12
N ALA A 294 29.04 -12.36 8.31
CA ALA A 294 29.87 -13.14 7.39
C ALA A 294 30.79 -14.16 8.08
N THR A 295 31.17 -13.88 9.32
CA THR A 295 32.16 -14.70 10.08
C THR A 295 31.55 -15.44 11.26
N MET A 296 30.23 -15.27 11.55
CA MET A 296 29.54 -15.95 12.65
C MET A 296 29.55 -17.47 12.48
N SER A 297 29.81 -18.20 13.57
CA SER A 297 29.63 -19.65 13.65
C SER A 297 28.13 -20.03 13.60
N GLU A 298 27.85 -21.34 13.51
CA GLU A 298 26.45 -21.83 13.53
C GLU A 298 25.75 -21.47 14.85
N GLU A 299 26.45 -21.62 15.95
CA GLU A 299 25.93 -21.30 17.27
C GLU A 299 25.63 -19.80 17.42
N GLU A 300 26.54 -18.94 16.95
CA GLU A 300 26.38 -17.48 17.01
C GLU A 300 25.23 -16.98 16.11
N ILE A 301 25.04 -17.56 14.93
CA ILE A 301 23.97 -17.15 14.02
C ILE A 301 22.59 -17.60 14.49
N GLU A 302 22.49 -18.79 15.11
CA GLU A 302 21.26 -19.28 15.76
C GLU A 302 20.92 -18.41 16.96
N GLU A 303 21.87 -18.08 17.81
CA GLU A 303 21.66 -17.18 18.94
C GLU A 303 21.23 -15.79 18.49
N ALA A 304 21.85 -15.24 17.45
CA ALA A 304 21.48 -13.94 16.87
C ALA A 304 20.04 -13.96 16.35
N PHE A 305 19.58 -15.06 15.76
CA PHE A 305 18.19 -15.21 15.32
C PHE A 305 17.23 -15.32 16.50
N GLU A 306 17.54 -16.13 17.51
CA GLU A 306 16.70 -16.25 18.71
C GLU A 306 16.55 -14.91 19.44
N GLN A 307 17.60 -14.09 19.50
CA GLN A 307 17.54 -12.73 20.04
C GLN A 307 16.68 -11.79 19.19
N ALA A 308 16.70 -11.98 17.86
CA ALA A 308 15.88 -11.18 16.95
C ALA A 308 14.43 -11.64 16.84
N LYS A 309 14.07 -12.80 17.36
CA LYS A 309 12.76 -13.47 17.18
C LYS A 309 11.57 -12.64 17.67
N TYR A 310 11.75 -11.79 18.68
CA TYR A 310 10.69 -10.92 19.18
C TYR A 310 10.28 -9.80 18.22
N ILE A 311 11.10 -9.53 17.20
CA ILE A 311 10.82 -8.55 16.14
C ILE A 311 10.61 -9.21 14.77
N THR A 312 10.71 -10.54 14.66
CA THR A 312 10.45 -11.27 13.42
C THR A 312 8.96 -11.32 13.11
N THR A 313 8.65 -11.37 11.83
CA THR A 313 7.32 -11.74 11.35
C THR A 313 7.22 -13.26 11.25
N LYS A 314 5.99 -13.80 11.29
CA LYS A 314 5.76 -15.25 11.05
C LYS A 314 6.30 -15.74 9.70
N GLY A 315 6.39 -14.85 8.71
CA GLY A 315 6.99 -15.15 7.40
C GLY A 315 8.50 -15.33 7.50
N GLU A 316 9.18 -14.45 8.23
CA GLU A 316 10.63 -14.51 8.47
C GLU A 316 11.01 -15.73 9.32
N GLU A 317 10.23 -16.05 10.36
CA GLU A 317 10.43 -17.29 11.14
C GLU A 317 10.37 -18.54 10.24
N LYS A 318 9.32 -18.63 9.41
CA LYS A 318 9.16 -19.76 8.49
C LYS A 318 10.25 -19.81 7.42
N GLN A 319 10.75 -18.65 6.98
CA GLN A 319 11.87 -18.57 6.06
C GLN A 319 13.14 -19.09 6.73
N TRP A 320 13.42 -18.67 7.96
CA TRP A 320 14.54 -19.16 8.76
C TRP A 320 14.52 -20.67 8.93
N ASP A 321 13.37 -21.24 9.32
CA ASP A 321 13.18 -22.68 9.50
C ASP A 321 13.43 -23.50 8.22
N GLY A 322 13.29 -22.86 7.06
CA GLY A 322 13.57 -23.47 5.75
C GLY A 322 15.04 -23.44 5.33
N LEU A 323 15.90 -22.65 6.00
CA LEU A 323 17.30 -22.50 5.64
C LEU A 323 18.15 -23.66 6.19
N LYS A 324 18.87 -24.35 5.32
CA LYS A 324 19.71 -25.50 5.68
C LYS A 324 21.21 -25.21 5.64
N GLU A 325 21.61 -24.26 4.78
CA GLU A 325 23.00 -23.93 4.57
C GLU A 325 23.41 -22.74 5.42
N MET A 326 24.62 -22.81 6.00
CA MET A 326 25.15 -21.77 6.88
C MET A 326 25.20 -20.39 6.21
N ASP A 327 25.65 -20.34 4.96
CA ASP A 327 25.74 -19.09 4.21
C ASP A 327 24.35 -18.48 3.94
N GLN A 328 23.31 -19.30 3.82
CA GLN A 328 21.93 -18.82 3.71
C GLN A 328 21.45 -18.19 5.01
N LYS A 329 21.75 -18.77 6.17
CA LYS A 329 21.44 -18.23 7.49
C LYS A 329 22.16 -16.91 7.74
N ARG A 330 23.46 -16.83 7.43
CA ARG A 330 24.26 -15.61 7.53
C ARG A 330 23.70 -14.49 6.66
N ASN A 331 23.40 -14.78 5.40
CA ASN A 331 22.80 -13.84 4.46
C ASN A 331 21.39 -13.40 4.91
N PHE A 332 20.60 -14.32 5.47
CA PHE A 332 19.30 -13.98 6.03
C PHE A 332 19.45 -12.95 7.15
N MET A 333 20.32 -13.19 8.13
CA MET A 333 20.51 -12.28 9.26
C MET A 333 21.08 -10.92 8.83
N PHE A 334 22.01 -10.90 7.88
CA PHE A 334 22.50 -9.66 7.29
C PHE A 334 21.38 -8.85 6.65
N THR A 335 20.57 -9.50 5.81
CA THR A 335 19.42 -8.87 5.12
C THR A 335 18.34 -8.44 6.11
N PHE A 336 18.06 -9.25 7.13
CA PHE A 336 17.08 -8.99 8.17
C PHE A 336 17.36 -7.67 8.91
N TRP A 337 18.61 -7.48 9.36
CA TRP A 337 19.00 -6.28 10.07
C TRP A 337 19.15 -5.07 9.15
N ARG A 338 19.70 -5.27 7.95
CA ARG A 338 19.80 -4.20 6.95
C ARG A 338 18.44 -3.63 6.53
N ASN A 339 17.43 -4.46 6.38
CA ASN A 339 16.09 -4.01 6.03
C ASN A 339 15.42 -3.20 7.16
N ARG A 340 15.92 -3.31 8.37
CA ARG A 340 15.46 -2.56 9.54
C ARG A 340 16.33 -1.34 9.86
N ASP A 341 17.40 -1.17 9.14
CA ASP A 341 18.29 -0.03 9.28
C ASP A 341 17.63 1.24 8.72
N ALA A 342 17.50 2.27 9.54
CA ALA A 342 16.86 3.52 9.16
C ALA A 342 17.74 4.37 8.24
N ASP A 343 19.06 4.25 8.36
CA ASP A 343 20.04 4.94 7.51
C ASP A 343 21.15 3.99 7.04
N GLN A 344 20.89 3.29 5.95
CA GLN A 344 21.83 2.34 5.34
C GLN A 344 23.14 2.95 4.83
N ALA A 345 23.30 4.28 4.88
CA ALA A 345 24.54 4.95 4.53
C ALA A 345 25.53 4.99 5.70
N THR A 346 25.09 4.70 6.91
CA THR A 346 25.95 4.60 8.10
C THR A 346 26.46 3.16 8.30
N THR A 347 27.59 3.02 9.01
CA THR A 347 28.15 1.69 9.34
C THR A 347 27.51 1.07 10.58
N VAL A 348 26.60 1.77 11.23
CA VAL A 348 25.93 1.35 12.47
C VAL A 348 24.44 1.24 12.22
N ASN A 349 23.88 0.06 12.45
CA ASN A 349 22.44 -0.16 12.37
C ASN A 349 21.75 0.45 13.61
N GLU A 350 21.02 1.53 13.40
CA GLU A 350 20.35 2.26 14.49
C GLU A 350 19.21 1.45 15.15
N TYR A 351 18.65 0.47 14.44
CA TYR A 351 17.59 -0.38 14.98
C TYR A 351 18.13 -1.48 15.91
N LYS A 352 19.41 -1.87 15.74
CA LYS A 352 20.07 -2.90 16.54
C LYS A 352 20.58 -2.36 17.89
N ARG A 353 20.60 -1.05 18.09
CA ARG A 353 20.94 -0.39 19.36
C ARG A 353 19.80 -0.41 20.35
#